data_7732448ae10c118df8a8f377607fabae
#
_entry.id   7732448ae10c118df8a8f377607fabae
#
_cell.length_a   1.000
_cell.length_b   1.000
_cell.length_c   1.000
_cell.angle_alpha   90.00
_cell.angle_beta   90.00
_cell.angle_gamma   90.00
#
_symmetry.space_group_name_H-M   'P 1'
#
loop_
_entity.id
_entity.type
_entity.pdbx_description
1 polymer ?
#
loop_
_entity_poly.entity_id
_entity_poly.type
_entity_poly.pdbx_seq_one_letter_code
_entity_poly.pdbx_strand_id
1 'polypeptide(L)'
;VDSFIAMIYERLKIMHGLLADDGSIFIHCDWHIGHSIKLVLDEIFGEKNFLNEIIWYYYNKLHDSRKKLLPRAHDLIFRYTKCDGAQKHNPLKEAREKPDKKLKYRKVNGQIQNIIGDDGKAITYISNDRTVDDVWRIRCLQPANKKEWLNYTTQKPQDLIERIIMLSSDEGDLVADFFCGSGTTLAAAETLGRKWIGSDLGKFAIHTTRKRMIGVR
;
A
#
# COMPACT_ATOMS: atom_id res chain seq x y z
N VAL A 1 13.17 10.70 18.81
CA VAL A 1 13.15 10.68 17.32
C VAL A 1 14.47 10.11 16.82
N ASP A 2 15.62 10.67 17.22
CA ASP A 2 16.94 10.29 16.67
C ASP A 2 17.30 8.81 16.84
N SER A 3 17.06 8.22 18.01
CA SER A 3 17.31 6.80 18.25
C SER A 3 16.43 5.88 17.39
N PHE A 4 15.20 6.28 17.13
CA PHE A 4 14.29 5.53 16.24
C PHE A 4 14.74 5.65 14.78
N ILE A 5 15.09 6.85 14.33
CA ILE A 5 15.61 7.06 12.96
C ILE A 5 16.88 6.25 12.74
N ALA A 6 17.84 6.30 13.66
CA ALA A 6 19.07 5.50 13.57
C ALA A 6 18.78 3.99 13.49
N MET A 7 17.85 3.51 14.33
CA MET A 7 17.44 2.11 14.33
C MET A 7 16.80 1.67 13.00
N ILE A 8 15.95 2.50 12.41
CA ILE A 8 15.30 2.24 11.14
C ILE A 8 16.29 2.35 9.98
N TYR A 9 17.19 3.33 9.99
CA TYR A 9 18.22 3.53 8.97
C TYR A 9 19.03 2.26 8.71
N GLU A 10 19.59 1.67 9.76
CA GLU A 10 20.40 0.44 9.63
C GLU A 10 19.58 -0.73 9.05
N ARG A 11 18.30 -0.84 9.43
CA ARG A 11 17.42 -1.90 8.91
C ARG A 11 17.04 -1.68 7.46
N LEU A 12 16.77 -0.45 7.08
CA LEU A 12 16.44 -0.10 5.68
C LEU A 12 17.63 -0.36 4.75
N LYS A 13 18.87 -0.13 5.18
CA LYS A 13 20.08 -0.51 4.41
C LYS A 13 20.14 -2.00 4.14
N ILE A 14 19.85 -2.82 5.16
CA ILE A 14 19.82 -4.28 5.01
C ILE A 14 18.68 -4.67 4.05
N MET A 15 17.48 -4.11 4.23
CA MET A 15 16.33 -4.37 3.36
C MET A 15 16.59 -3.99 1.91
N HIS A 16 17.27 -2.85 1.67
CA HIS A 16 17.70 -2.46 0.32
C HIS A 16 18.60 -3.50 -0.31
N GLY A 17 19.56 -4.05 0.46
CA GLY A 17 20.45 -5.12 -0.02
C GLY A 17 19.71 -6.42 -0.37
N LEU A 18 18.64 -6.74 0.37
CA LEU A 18 17.82 -7.95 0.16
C LEU A 18 16.77 -7.81 -0.92
N LEU A 19 16.36 -6.57 -1.26
CA LEU A 19 15.32 -6.32 -2.26
C LEU A 19 15.80 -6.76 -3.64
N ALA A 20 14.94 -7.47 -4.38
CA ALA A 20 15.18 -7.83 -5.78
C ALA A 20 15.26 -6.57 -6.66
N ASP A 21 15.94 -6.64 -7.80
CA ASP A 21 16.13 -5.48 -8.69
C ASP A 21 14.79 -4.95 -9.24
N ASP A 22 13.80 -5.82 -9.43
CA ASP A 22 12.42 -5.50 -9.82
C ASP A 22 11.48 -5.29 -8.63
N GLY A 23 12.00 -5.37 -7.40
CA GLY A 23 11.23 -5.27 -6.17
C GLY A 23 10.85 -3.83 -5.79
N SER A 24 9.78 -3.73 -5.00
CA SER A 24 9.37 -2.49 -4.35
C SER A 24 9.33 -2.65 -2.83
N ILE A 25 9.70 -1.59 -2.12
CA ILE A 25 9.52 -1.49 -0.67
C ILE A 25 8.43 -0.47 -0.34
N PHE A 26 7.63 -0.76 0.68
CA PHE A 26 6.59 0.12 1.19
C PHE A 26 6.82 0.40 2.66
N ILE A 27 6.95 1.66 3.02
CA ILE A 27 7.19 2.09 4.41
C ILE A 27 6.01 2.92 4.89
N HIS A 28 5.27 2.36 5.83
CA HIS A 28 4.16 3.04 6.48
C HIS A 28 4.67 3.90 7.64
N CYS A 29 4.26 5.14 7.65
CA CYS A 29 4.58 6.11 8.71
C CYS A 29 3.34 6.93 9.08
N ASP A 30 3.27 7.34 10.34
CA ASP A 30 2.34 8.39 10.76
C ASP A 30 2.89 9.79 10.40
N TRP A 31 2.05 10.78 10.59
CA TRP A 31 2.38 12.20 10.37
C TRP A 31 3.58 12.70 11.18
N HIS A 32 3.87 12.06 12.33
CA HIS A 32 4.88 12.55 13.26
C HIS A 32 6.31 12.34 12.73
N ILE A 33 6.53 11.27 11.98
CA ILE A 33 7.88 10.85 11.58
C ILE A 33 8.03 10.73 10.07
N GLY A 34 6.92 10.75 9.31
CA GLY A 34 6.92 10.50 7.87
C GLY A 34 7.95 11.32 7.11
N HIS A 35 8.03 12.64 7.36
CA HIS A 35 8.97 13.51 6.66
C HIS A 35 10.44 13.14 6.91
N SER A 36 10.79 12.77 8.14
CA SER A 36 12.16 12.33 8.46
C SER A 36 12.50 10.99 7.81
N ILE A 37 11.55 10.06 7.78
CA ILE A 37 11.72 8.77 7.11
C ILE A 37 11.86 8.95 5.60
N LYS A 38 11.15 9.91 4.98
CA LYS A 38 11.31 10.21 3.55
C LYS A 38 12.76 10.59 3.21
N LEU A 39 13.39 11.44 4.01
CA LEU A 39 14.80 11.81 3.80
C LEU A 39 15.76 10.61 3.93
N VAL A 40 15.51 9.74 4.89
CA VAL A 40 16.28 8.50 5.06
C VAL A 40 16.11 7.56 3.86
N LEU A 41 14.90 7.45 3.34
CA LEU A 41 14.63 6.63 2.15
C LEU A 41 15.29 7.20 0.90
N ASP A 42 15.29 8.52 0.73
CA ASP A 42 15.99 9.19 -0.38
C ASP A 42 17.50 8.94 -0.34
N GLU A 43 18.10 8.96 0.86
CA GLU A 43 19.53 8.68 1.04
C GLU A 43 19.87 7.22 0.71
N ILE A 44 19.04 6.26 1.15
CA ILE A 44 19.33 4.81 0.99
C ILE A 44 18.98 4.30 -0.40
N PHE A 45 17.79 4.66 -0.90
CA PHE A 45 17.25 4.16 -2.17
C PHE A 45 17.56 5.09 -3.34
N GLY A 46 17.79 6.39 -3.08
CA GLY A 46 17.93 7.44 -4.07
C GLY A 46 16.59 8.06 -4.47
N GLU A 47 16.54 9.39 -4.62
CA GLU A 47 15.33 10.13 -5.00
C GLU A 47 14.70 9.64 -6.30
N LYS A 48 15.51 9.26 -7.29
CA LYS A 48 15.04 8.75 -8.59
C LYS A 48 14.26 7.44 -8.48
N ASN A 49 14.44 6.69 -7.40
CA ASN A 49 13.77 5.42 -7.14
C ASN A 49 12.49 5.60 -6.31
N PHE A 50 12.14 6.84 -5.96
CA PHE A 50 10.87 7.18 -5.34
C PHE A 50 9.73 7.06 -6.35
N LEU A 51 8.72 6.25 -6.03
CA LEU A 51 7.59 6.01 -6.92
C LEU A 51 6.34 6.79 -6.50
N ASN A 52 5.93 6.66 -5.22
CA ASN A 52 4.71 7.28 -4.71
C ASN A 52 4.81 7.60 -3.22
N GLU A 53 4.18 8.70 -2.84
CA GLU A 53 3.65 8.91 -1.50
C GLU A 53 2.16 8.56 -1.53
N ILE A 54 1.80 7.46 -0.88
CA ILE A 54 0.43 6.98 -0.83
C ILE A 54 -0.20 7.49 0.45
N ILE A 55 -1.34 8.17 0.33
CA ILE A 55 -2.14 8.65 1.45
C ILE A 55 -3.17 7.57 1.78
N TRP A 56 -2.96 6.87 2.89
CA TRP A 56 -3.99 5.98 3.41
C TRP A 56 -4.99 6.77 4.25
N TYR A 57 -6.13 7.11 3.64
CA TYR A 57 -7.22 7.84 4.28
C TYR A 57 -8.21 6.86 4.93
N TYR A 58 -8.26 6.88 6.29
CA TYR A 58 -9.14 6.04 7.08
C TYR A 58 -10.31 6.85 7.64
N TYR A 59 -11.35 6.97 6.84
CA TYR A 59 -12.53 7.82 7.07
C TYR A 59 -13.42 7.38 8.25
N ASN A 60 -13.17 6.24 8.87
CA ASN A 60 -13.95 5.68 9.97
C ASN A 60 -13.32 5.90 11.36
N LYS A 61 -12.26 6.71 11.46
CA LYS A 61 -11.64 7.01 12.75
C LYS A 61 -12.53 7.96 13.56
N LEU A 62 -12.78 7.60 14.82
CA LEU A 62 -13.48 8.47 15.75
C LEU A 62 -12.63 9.68 16.10
N HIS A 63 -13.26 10.85 16.15
CA HIS A 63 -12.60 12.11 16.43
C HIS A 63 -12.92 12.58 17.84
N ASP A 64 -11.92 13.14 18.52
CA ASP A 64 -12.11 13.83 19.79
C ASP A 64 -12.39 15.31 19.53
N SER A 65 -13.65 15.70 19.56
CA SER A 65 -14.10 17.07 19.31
C SER A 65 -13.60 18.11 20.33
N ARG A 66 -13.06 17.66 21.47
CA ARG A 66 -12.50 18.58 22.50
C ARG A 66 -11.13 19.13 22.13
N LYS A 67 -10.44 18.49 21.18
CA LYS A 67 -9.14 18.95 20.72
C LYS A 67 -9.28 20.15 19.77
N LYS A 68 -8.51 21.20 20.01
CA LYS A 68 -8.47 22.41 19.18
C LYS A 68 -7.60 22.25 17.94
N LEU A 69 -7.77 21.13 17.18
CA LEU A 69 -7.04 20.85 15.97
C LEU A 69 -7.90 19.99 15.03
N LEU A 70 -7.57 20.01 13.75
CA LEU A 70 -8.24 19.18 12.78
C LEU A 70 -7.99 17.68 13.09
N PRO A 71 -9.02 16.83 12.99
CA PRO A 71 -8.88 15.40 13.13
C PRO A 71 -7.91 14.83 12.10
N ARG A 72 -6.96 14.01 12.56
CA ARG A 72 -6.05 13.30 11.65
C ARG A 72 -6.71 12.00 11.21
N ALA A 73 -6.88 11.87 9.91
CA ALA A 73 -7.60 10.77 9.31
C ALA A 73 -6.79 10.05 8.21
N HIS A 74 -5.48 10.24 8.19
CA HIS A 74 -4.59 9.55 7.25
C HIS A 74 -3.22 9.27 7.86
N ASP A 75 -2.56 8.29 7.27
CA ASP A 75 -1.14 8.00 7.41
C ASP A 75 -0.50 7.96 6.02
N LEU A 76 0.84 7.99 5.98
CA LEU A 76 1.63 7.97 4.75
C LEU A 76 2.23 6.59 4.51
N ILE A 77 2.29 6.18 3.24
CA ILE A 77 3.02 4.99 2.82
C ILE A 77 3.94 5.39 1.67
N PHE A 78 5.24 5.37 1.89
CA PHE A 78 6.24 5.64 0.87
C PHE A 78 6.53 4.39 0.07
N ARG A 79 6.49 4.49 -1.25
CA ARG A 79 6.87 3.42 -2.17
C ARG A 79 8.16 3.77 -2.88
N TYR A 80 9.15 2.90 -2.77
CA TYR A 80 10.41 2.95 -3.51
C TYR A 80 10.63 1.66 -4.28
N THR A 81 11.37 1.76 -5.36
CA THR A 81 11.92 0.59 -6.06
C THR A 81 13.41 0.44 -5.78
N LYS A 82 13.99 -0.72 -6.10
CA LYS A 82 15.43 -0.89 -6.09
C LYS A 82 16.11 -0.26 -7.30
N CYS A 83 15.58 -0.53 -8.48
CA CYS A 83 16.10 0.00 -9.74
C CYS A 83 14.96 0.71 -10.50
N ASP A 84 15.22 1.96 -10.89
CA ASP A 84 14.25 2.78 -11.63
C ASP A 84 13.84 2.11 -12.94
N GLY A 85 12.53 2.04 -13.15
CA GLY A 85 11.91 1.44 -14.34
C GLY A 85 11.89 -0.09 -14.36
N ALA A 86 12.54 -0.78 -13.42
CA ALA A 86 12.54 -2.24 -13.36
C ALA A 86 11.41 -2.85 -12.52
N GLN A 87 10.76 -2.04 -11.69
CA GLN A 87 9.79 -2.50 -10.69
C GLN A 87 8.56 -3.18 -11.30
N LYS A 88 8.11 -4.24 -10.67
CA LYS A 88 6.80 -4.80 -10.94
C LYS A 88 5.71 -3.79 -10.61
N HIS A 89 4.76 -3.63 -11.53
CA HIS A 89 3.62 -2.76 -11.36
C HIS A 89 2.38 -3.34 -12.04
N ASN A 90 1.44 -3.81 -11.24
CA ASN A 90 0.17 -4.35 -11.70
C ASN A 90 -0.93 -3.29 -11.51
N PRO A 91 -1.39 -2.60 -12.57
CA PRO A 91 -2.42 -1.57 -12.44
C PRO A 91 -3.69 -2.14 -11.83
N LEU A 92 -4.08 -1.63 -10.66
CA LEU A 92 -5.28 -2.05 -9.98
C LEU A 92 -6.47 -1.17 -10.39
N LYS A 93 -7.65 -1.76 -10.39
CA LYS A 93 -8.91 -1.06 -10.61
C LYS A 93 -9.79 -1.19 -9.37
N GLU A 94 -10.57 -0.14 -9.12
CA GLU A 94 -11.59 -0.14 -8.08
C GLU A 94 -12.90 0.41 -8.63
N ALA A 95 -14.02 0.00 -8.02
CA ALA A 95 -15.33 0.50 -8.39
C ALA A 95 -15.43 2.00 -8.14
N ARG A 96 -16.08 2.72 -9.06
CA ARG A 96 -16.45 4.13 -8.85
C ARG A 96 -17.64 4.23 -7.92
N GLU A 97 -17.68 5.27 -7.09
CA GLU A 97 -18.86 5.60 -6.30
C GLU A 97 -20.09 5.90 -7.21
N LYS A 98 -19.82 6.54 -8.35
CA LYS A 98 -20.82 6.81 -9.38
C LYS A 98 -20.24 6.48 -10.75
N PRO A 99 -21.03 5.83 -11.63
CA PRO A 99 -20.61 5.61 -13.00
C PRO A 99 -20.27 6.93 -13.70
N ASP A 100 -19.25 6.92 -14.54
CA ASP A 100 -18.77 8.09 -15.26
C ASP A 100 -18.87 7.88 -16.77
N LYS A 101 -19.36 8.89 -17.49
CA LYS A 101 -19.49 8.85 -18.94
C LYS A 101 -18.20 9.32 -19.59
N LYS A 102 -17.50 8.41 -20.27
CA LYS A 102 -16.21 8.66 -20.90
C LYS A 102 -16.29 8.62 -22.42
N LEU A 103 -15.43 9.40 -23.06
CA LEU A 103 -15.23 9.35 -24.50
C LEU A 103 -14.40 8.13 -24.89
N LYS A 104 -14.82 7.40 -25.95
CA LYS A 104 -13.97 6.44 -26.59
C LYS A 104 -12.92 7.13 -27.44
N TYR A 105 -11.69 6.68 -27.36
CA TYR A 105 -10.57 7.23 -28.12
C TYR A 105 -9.71 6.11 -28.72
N ARG A 106 -8.95 6.46 -29.74
CA ARG A 106 -7.89 5.64 -30.32
C ARG A 106 -6.60 6.46 -30.41
N LYS A 107 -5.47 5.78 -30.38
CA LYS A 107 -4.17 6.40 -30.70
C LYS A 107 -3.88 6.26 -32.18
N VAL A 108 -3.64 7.37 -32.85
CA VAL A 108 -3.24 7.46 -34.25
C VAL A 108 -1.95 8.28 -34.31
N ASN A 109 -0.86 7.70 -34.77
CA ASN A 109 0.46 8.34 -34.84
C ASN A 109 0.89 8.98 -33.49
N GLY A 110 0.62 8.28 -32.38
CA GLY A 110 0.95 8.78 -31.04
C GLY A 110 -0.02 9.80 -30.44
N GLN A 111 -0.95 10.35 -31.23
CA GLN A 111 -1.95 11.30 -30.76
C GLN A 111 -3.26 10.61 -30.38
N ILE A 112 -3.92 11.14 -29.34
CA ILE A 112 -5.24 10.65 -28.91
C ILE A 112 -6.30 11.35 -29.75
N GLN A 113 -7.15 10.55 -30.42
CA GLN A 113 -8.28 11.03 -31.21
C GLN A 113 -9.56 10.36 -30.72
N ASN A 114 -10.63 11.16 -30.55
CA ASN A 114 -11.94 10.63 -30.21
C ASN A 114 -12.51 9.81 -31.37
N ILE A 115 -13.18 8.72 -31.07
CA ILE A 115 -13.90 7.92 -32.06
C ILE A 115 -15.25 8.62 -32.29
N ILE A 116 -15.51 8.98 -33.55
CA ILE A 116 -16.75 9.63 -33.98
C ILE A 116 -17.69 8.55 -34.54
N GLY A 117 -18.94 8.60 -34.14
CA GLY A 117 -20.00 7.74 -34.66
C GLY A 117 -20.57 8.24 -36.01
N ASP A 118 -21.47 7.48 -36.59
CA ASP A 118 -22.11 7.80 -37.88
C ASP A 118 -23.00 9.07 -37.80
N ASP A 119 -23.40 9.46 -36.59
CA ASP A 119 -24.14 10.70 -36.29
C ASP A 119 -23.22 11.93 -36.14
N GLY A 120 -21.93 11.80 -36.40
CA GLY A 120 -20.94 12.88 -36.27
C GLY A 120 -20.58 13.23 -34.81
N LYS A 121 -21.07 12.50 -33.81
CA LYS A 121 -20.78 12.75 -32.40
C LYS A 121 -19.72 11.76 -31.86
N ALA A 122 -18.98 12.21 -30.86
CA ALA A 122 -18.01 11.35 -30.19
C ALA A 122 -18.72 10.20 -29.45
N ILE A 123 -18.27 8.98 -29.70
CA ILE A 123 -18.79 7.78 -29.02
C ILE A 123 -18.41 7.82 -27.55
N THR A 124 -19.37 7.52 -26.69
CA THR A 124 -19.17 7.45 -25.24
C THR A 124 -19.46 6.06 -24.71
N TYR A 125 -18.94 5.78 -23.52
CA TYR A 125 -19.26 4.57 -22.74
C TYR A 125 -19.37 4.90 -21.26
N ILE A 126 -20.07 4.06 -20.51
CA ILE A 126 -20.17 4.18 -19.06
C ILE A 126 -19.01 3.41 -18.44
N SER A 127 -18.21 4.09 -17.63
CA SER A 127 -17.10 3.50 -16.86
C SER A 127 -17.56 3.31 -15.42
N ASN A 128 -17.63 2.06 -14.99
CA ASN A 128 -18.00 1.67 -13.62
C ASN A 128 -16.78 1.52 -12.70
N ASP A 129 -15.59 1.53 -13.27
CA ASP A 129 -14.32 1.41 -12.56
C ASP A 129 -13.38 2.57 -12.84
N ARG A 130 -12.38 2.73 -11.98
CA ARG A 130 -11.24 3.63 -12.17
C ARG A 130 -9.94 2.95 -11.79
N THR A 131 -8.85 3.39 -12.37
CA THR A 131 -7.52 3.01 -11.89
C THR A 131 -7.32 3.55 -10.47
N VAL A 132 -6.76 2.73 -9.59
CA VAL A 132 -6.41 3.14 -8.23
C VAL A 132 -5.35 4.23 -8.31
N ASP A 133 -5.60 5.34 -7.64
CA ASP A 133 -4.67 6.46 -7.45
C ASP A 133 -3.86 6.30 -6.15
N ASP A 134 -3.13 7.31 -5.73
CA ASP A 134 -2.31 7.33 -4.52
C ASP A 134 -3.06 7.79 -3.25
N VAL A 135 -4.38 8.03 -3.34
CA VAL A 135 -5.22 8.32 -2.17
C VAL A 135 -6.14 7.14 -1.90
N TRP A 136 -5.74 6.29 -0.97
CA TRP A 136 -6.44 5.03 -0.66
C TRP A 136 -7.46 5.20 0.44
N ARG A 137 -8.73 5.04 0.10
CA ARG A 137 -9.87 5.12 1.02
C ARG A 137 -10.18 3.74 1.61
N ILE A 138 -9.39 3.33 2.59
CA ILE A 138 -9.53 2.03 3.25
C ILE A 138 -9.76 2.27 4.75
N ARG A 139 -10.77 1.63 5.31
CA ARG A 139 -11.08 1.74 6.75
C ARG A 139 -9.90 1.32 7.61
N CYS A 140 -9.63 2.05 8.69
CA CYS A 140 -8.77 1.49 9.73
C CYS A 140 -9.53 0.40 10.48
N LEU A 141 -8.77 -0.60 10.92
CA LEU A 141 -9.33 -1.71 11.69
C LEU A 141 -9.77 -1.22 13.07
N GLN A 142 -10.92 -1.66 13.51
CA GLN A 142 -11.49 -1.33 14.81
C GLN A 142 -11.88 -2.59 15.59
N PRO A 143 -11.90 -2.55 16.94
CA PRO A 143 -12.26 -3.70 17.78
C PRO A 143 -13.65 -4.29 17.51
N ALA A 144 -14.55 -3.50 16.92
CA ALA A 144 -15.87 -3.96 16.50
C ALA A 144 -15.83 -4.97 15.35
N ASN A 145 -14.77 -4.98 14.53
CA ASN A 145 -14.57 -5.98 13.47
C ASN A 145 -14.00 -7.28 14.06
N LYS A 146 -14.84 -8.05 14.74
CA LYS A 146 -14.42 -9.31 15.39
C LYS A 146 -13.91 -10.40 14.44
N LYS A 147 -14.18 -10.28 13.14
CA LYS A 147 -13.70 -11.25 12.14
C LYS A 147 -12.20 -11.11 11.87
N GLU A 148 -11.69 -9.88 11.94
CA GLU A 148 -10.31 -9.57 11.58
C GLU A 148 -9.45 -9.11 12.77
N TRP A 149 -10.08 -8.47 13.76
CA TRP A 149 -9.40 -7.90 14.92
C TRP A 149 -8.79 -8.96 15.83
N LEU A 150 -7.46 -8.96 15.97
CA LEU A 150 -6.71 -9.89 16.81
C LEU A 150 -6.26 -9.28 18.15
N ASN A 151 -6.83 -8.16 18.54
CA ASN A 151 -6.43 -7.41 19.74
C ASN A 151 -4.94 -6.99 19.72
N TYR A 152 -4.43 -6.65 18.51
CA TYR A 152 -3.09 -6.14 18.30
C TYR A 152 -3.17 -4.66 17.89
N THR A 153 -2.63 -3.77 18.74
CA THR A 153 -2.88 -2.30 18.67
C THR A 153 -2.52 -1.69 17.33
N THR A 154 -1.45 -2.15 16.68
CA THR A 154 -0.94 -1.61 15.42
C THR A 154 -1.34 -2.45 14.20
N GLN A 155 -2.31 -3.37 14.37
CA GLN A 155 -2.78 -4.24 13.28
C GLN A 155 -3.30 -3.39 12.12
N LYS A 156 -2.83 -3.71 10.91
CA LYS A 156 -3.33 -3.10 9.67
C LYS A 156 -4.50 -3.91 9.11
N PRO A 157 -5.44 -3.26 8.41
CA PRO A 157 -6.50 -3.98 7.69
C PRO A 157 -5.89 -4.82 6.56
N GLN A 158 -6.46 -5.99 6.34
CA GLN A 158 -6.00 -6.93 5.31
C GLN A 158 -6.11 -6.34 3.91
N ASP A 159 -7.22 -5.64 3.61
CA ASP A 159 -7.45 -4.97 2.32
C ASP A 159 -6.33 -4.01 1.93
N LEU A 160 -5.74 -3.31 2.91
CA LEU A 160 -4.63 -2.40 2.68
C LEU A 160 -3.37 -3.16 2.22
N ILE A 161 -3.08 -4.25 2.90
CA ILE A 161 -1.89 -5.06 2.61
C ILE A 161 -2.06 -5.84 1.30
N GLU A 162 -3.24 -6.40 1.05
CA GLU A 162 -3.55 -7.08 -0.22
C GLU A 162 -3.37 -6.12 -1.40
N ARG A 163 -3.81 -4.87 -1.28
CA ARG A 163 -3.62 -3.85 -2.32
C ARG A 163 -2.13 -3.60 -2.60
N ILE A 164 -1.30 -3.50 -1.57
CA ILE A 164 0.16 -3.35 -1.71
C ILE A 164 0.76 -4.56 -2.44
N ILE A 165 0.42 -5.78 -2.00
CA ILE A 165 0.98 -7.01 -2.56
C ILE A 165 0.56 -7.19 -4.03
N MET A 166 -0.72 -7.01 -4.34
CA MET A 166 -1.23 -7.12 -5.72
C MET A 166 -0.61 -6.08 -6.65
N LEU A 167 -0.38 -4.85 -6.17
CA LEU A 167 0.21 -3.76 -6.96
C LEU A 167 1.65 -4.06 -7.41
N SER A 168 2.41 -4.79 -6.60
CA SER A 168 3.88 -4.86 -6.71
C SER A 168 4.47 -6.26 -6.76
N SER A 169 3.65 -7.29 -6.87
CA SER A 169 4.11 -8.68 -6.96
C SER A 169 3.16 -9.55 -7.76
N ASP A 170 3.68 -10.69 -8.24
CA ASP A 170 2.92 -11.74 -8.91
C ASP A 170 2.80 -12.97 -8.02
N GLU A 171 1.90 -13.91 -8.38
CA GLU A 171 1.79 -15.20 -7.71
C GLU A 171 3.13 -15.95 -7.72
N GLY A 172 3.51 -16.51 -6.59
CA GLY A 172 4.79 -17.19 -6.39
C GLY A 172 5.97 -16.29 -6.02
N ASP A 173 5.84 -14.96 -6.11
CA ASP A 173 6.87 -14.01 -5.64
C ASP A 173 7.03 -14.06 -4.12
N LEU A 174 8.17 -13.57 -3.64
CA LEU A 174 8.49 -13.49 -2.22
C LEU A 174 8.12 -12.12 -1.64
N VAL A 175 7.28 -12.12 -0.62
CA VAL A 175 6.92 -10.97 0.20
C VAL A 175 7.62 -11.07 1.55
N ALA A 176 8.32 -10.02 1.98
CA ALA A 176 9.02 -10.00 3.26
C ALA A 176 8.50 -8.86 4.15
N ASP A 177 8.26 -9.16 5.44
CA ASP A 177 7.88 -8.17 6.45
C ASP A 177 8.71 -8.38 7.72
N PHE A 178 9.69 -7.50 7.94
CA PHE A 178 10.63 -7.60 9.06
C PHE A 178 10.13 -6.91 10.35
N PHE A 179 8.89 -6.39 10.32
CA PHE A 179 8.15 -5.83 11.45
C PHE A 179 6.71 -6.37 11.44
N CYS A 180 6.57 -7.68 11.29
CA CYS A 180 5.31 -8.32 10.91
C CYS A 180 4.17 -8.18 11.93
N GLY A 181 4.45 -7.82 13.17
CA GLY A 181 3.45 -7.54 14.19
C GLY A 181 2.42 -8.67 14.36
N SER A 182 1.20 -8.41 13.95
CA SER A 182 0.10 -9.38 13.96
C SER A 182 0.07 -10.33 12.76
N GLY A 183 1.04 -10.23 11.84
CA GLY A 183 1.16 -11.11 10.66
C GLY A 183 0.16 -10.83 9.54
N THR A 184 -0.37 -9.60 9.44
CA THR A 184 -1.33 -9.27 8.36
C THR A 184 -0.69 -9.45 6.98
N THR A 185 0.57 -9.01 6.83
CA THR A 185 1.30 -9.13 5.56
C THR A 185 1.49 -10.59 5.15
N LEU A 186 1.85 -11.45 6.10
CA LEU A 186 2.07 -12.86 5.84
C LEU A 186 0.77 -13.57 5.45
N ALA A 187 -0.31 -13.27 6.18
CA ALA A 187 -1.63 -13.85 5.90
C ALA A 187 -2.16 -13.40 4.52
N ALA A 188 -2.01 -12.13 4.18
CA ALA A 188 -2.40 -11.61 2.87
C ALA A 188 -1.56 -12.25 1.75
N ALA A 189 -0.24 -12.37 1.95
CA ALA A 189 0.65 -13.02 0.98
C ALA A 189 0.27 -14.49 0.73
N GLU A 190 0.03 -15.26 1.80
CA GLU A 190 -0.45 -16.65 1.69
C GLU A 190 -1.76 -16.74 0.92
N THR A 191 -2.76 -15.93 1.28
CA THR A 191 -4.07 -15.90 0.60
C THR A 191 -3.95 -15.58 -0.88
N LEU A 192 -3.01 -14.73 -1.25
CA LEU A 192 -2.77 -14.30 -2.64
C LEU A 192 -1.78 -15.21 -3.39
N GLY A 193 -1.36 -16.34 -2.84
CA GLY A 193 -0.44 -17.28 -3.48
C GLY A 193 1.01 -16.80 -3.58
N ARG A 194 1.43 -15.86 -2.70
CA ARG A 194 2.81 -15.40 -2.61
C ARG A 194 3.55 -16.21 -1.55
N LYS A 195 4.85 -16.40 -1.75
CA LYS A 195 5.76 -16.87 -0.68
C LYS A 195 5.96 -15.72 0.31
N TRP A 196 6.23 -16.04 1.56
CA TRP A 196 6.43 -15.00 2.56
C TRP A 196 7.52 -15.32 3.56
N ILE A 197 8.15 -14.26 4.08
CA ILE A 197 9.05 -14.28 5.22
C ILE A 197 8.63 -13.17 6.18
N GLY A 198 8.55 -13.48 7.46
CA GLY A 198 8.23 -12.48 8.48
C GLY A 198 9.13 -12.61 9.70
N SER A 199 9.48 -11.48 10.29
CA SER A 199 10.16 -11.40 11.58
C SER A 199 9.61 -10.27 12.44
N ASP A 200 9.80 -10.41 13.74
CA ASP A 200 9.47 -9.36 14.72
C ASP A 200 10.29 -9.59 15.99
N LEU A 201 10.64 -8.53 16.71
CA LEU A 201 11.35 -8.62 17.98
C LEU A 201 10.42 -9.04 19.13
N GLY A 202 9.12 -8.76 19.00
CA GLY A 202 8.14 -8.99 20.05
C GLY A 202 7.68 -10.45 20.10
N LYS A 203 7.88 -11.13 21.23
CA LYS A 203 7.35 -12.49 21.43
C LYS A 203 5.84 -12.57 21.23
N PHE A 204 5.11 -11.53 21.67
CA PHE A 204 3.66 -11.44 21.48
C PHE A 204 3.29 -11.31 19.99
N ALA A 205 4.05 -10.52 19.21
CA ALA A 205 3.88 -10.38 17.76
C ALA A 205 4.04 -11.77 17.08
N ILE A 206 5.12 -12.45 17.34
CA ILE A 206 5.39 -13.79 16.76
C ILE A 206 4.32 -14.81 17.16
N HIS A 207 3.88 -14.80 18.43
CA HIS A 207 2.82 -15.70 18.88
C HIS A 207 1.49 -15.42 18.14
N THR A 208 1.11 -14.16 18.03
CA THR A 208 -0.11 -13.72 17.31
C THR A 208 -0.04 -14.10 15.84
N THR A 209 1.09 -13.80 15.19
CA THR A 209 1.35 -14.16 13.79
C THR A 209 1.24 -15.66 13.56
N ARG A 210 1.90 -16.50 14.37
CA ARG A 210 1.82 -17.96 14.24
C ARG A 210 0.38 -18.46 14.37
N LYS A 211 -0.38 -17.95 15.36
CA LYS A 211 -1.78 -18.31 15.55
C LYS A 211 -2.63 -17.92 14.32
N ARG A 212 -2.39 -16.72 13.76
CA ARG A 212 -3.07 -16.26 12.55
C ARG A 212 -2.80 -17.18 11.38
N MET A 213 -1.53 -17.52 11.13
CA MET A 213 -1.11 -18.35 9.98
C MET A 213 -1.68 -19.76 10.01
N ILE A 214 -1.93 -20.34 11.20
CA ILE A 214 -2.62 -21.63 11.33
C ILE A 214 -4.08 -21.55 10.80
N GLY A 215 -4.70 -20.39 10.89
CA GLY A 215 -6.08 -20.14 10.43
C GLY A 215 -6.22 -19.73 8.95
N VAL A 216 -5.11 -19.45 8.27
CA VAL A 216 -5.10 -19.13 6.84
C VAL A 216 -5.03 -20.43 6.05
N ARG A 217 -6.14 -20.81 5.39
CA ARG A 217 -6.24 -21.97 4.48
C ARG A 217 -7.12 -21.66 3.30
#